data_30e218677ee3980d6a29703b6947b1af
#
_entry.id   30e218677ee3980d6a29703b6947b1af
#
_cell.length_a   1.000
_cell.length_b   1.000
_cell.length_c   1.000
_cell.angle_alpha   90.00
_cell.angle_beta   90.00
_cell.angle_gamma   90.00
#
_symmetry.space_group_name_H-M   'P 1'
#
loop_
_entity.id
_entity.type
_entity.pdbx_description
1 polymer ?
#
loop_
_entity_poly.entity_id
_entity_poly.type
_entity_poly.pdbx_seq_one_letter_code
_entity_poly.pdbx_strand_id
1 'polypeptide(L)'
;MSGTGRLEQNKMIVRRLVYEVMNAGGLDIIDEIYAPKLANAARNWISPFLASFPDTHMEIVDLIAEGDTVVGRFKCSGTHLGEWRGHAATGRRFTRVDEVGIFRIEDGRIAQAWSLEDTLRRMDQLGLR
;
A
#
# COMPACT_ATOMS: atom_id res chain seq x y z
N MET A 1 9.17 -26.17 7.77
CA MET A 1 7.91 -25.43 7.77
C MET A 1 7.02 -25.93 6.65
N SER A 2 5.73 -26.09 6.91
CA SER A 2 4.79 -26.47 5.86
C SER A 2 4.61 -25.33 4.84
N GLY A 3 4.20 -25.66 3.61
CA GLY A 3 3.87 -24.65 2.61
C GLY A 3 2.79 -23.68 3.10
N THR A 4 1.80 -24.18 3.87
CA THR A 4 0.72 -23.38 4.45
C THR A 4 1.26 -22.35 5.43
N GLY A 5 2.21 -22.75 6.31
CA GLY A 5 2.82 -21.82 7.26
C GLY A 5 3.59 -20.71 6.56
N ARG A 6 4.31 -21.04 5.49
CA ARG A 6 5.06 -20.06 4.71
C ARG A 6 4.10 -19.07 4.00
N LEU A 7 3.00 -19.56 3.44
CA LEU A 7 2.02 -18.70 2.78
C LEU A 7 1.42 -17.72 3.78
N GLU A 8 1.08 -18.16 4.98
CA GLU A 8 0.55 -17.28 6.01
C GLU A 8 1.59 -16.25 6.49
N GLN A 9 2.86 -16.65 6.61
CA GLN A 9 3.93 -15.72 6.95
C GLN A 9 4.10 -14.65 5.87
N ASN A 10 4.02 -15.04 4.60
CA ASN A 10 4.13 -14.09 3.49
C ASN A 10 2.96 -13.11 3.48
N LYS A 11 1.75 -13.60 3.73
CA LYS A 11 0.57 -12.71 3.87
C LYS A 11 0.73 -11.74 5.03
N MET A 12 1.33 -12.19 6.14
CA MET A 12 1.54 -11.33 7.31
C MET A 12 2.40 -10.11 6.97
N ILE A 13 3.40 -10.27 6.10
CA ILE A 13 4.25 -9.16 5.67
C ILE A 13 3.40 -8.10 4.96
N VAL A 14 2.50 -8.51 4.08
CA VAL A 14 1.59 -7.58 3.38
C VAL A 14 0.60 -6.95 4.36
N ARG A 15 0.12 -7.70 5.34
CA ARG A 15 -0.73 -7.12 6.40
C ARG A 15 0.00 -6.03 7.18
N ARG A 16 1.28 -6.22 7.46
CA ARG A 16 2.10 -5.19 8.12
C ARG A 16 2.21 -3.93 7.26
N LEU A 17 2.39 -4.08 5.95
CA LEU A 17 2.39 -2.95 5.04
C LEU A 17 1.09 -2.15 5.17
N VAL A 18 -0.05 -2.82 5.20
CA VAL A 18 -1.36 -2.15 5.30
C VAL A 18 -1.55 -1.53 6.68
N TYR A 19 -1.39 -2.32 7.74
CA TYR A 19 -1.79 -1.88 9.09
C TYR A 19 -0.77 -0.99 9.78
N GLU A 20 0.53 -1.27 9.59
CA GLU A 20 1.58 -0.53 10.30
C GLU A 20 2.14 0.64 9.49
N VAL A 21 2.19 0.53 8.16
CA VAL A 21 2.73 1.60 7.31
C VAL A 21 1.63 2.48 6.77
N MET A 22 0.70 1.92 5.98
CA MET A 22 -0.32 2.74 5.30
C MET A 22 -1.32 3.34 6.28
N ASN A 23 -1.83 2.53 7.22
CA ASN A 23 -2.87 2.98 8.15
C ASN A 23 -2.32 3.68 9.40
N ALA A 24 -1.11 3.37 9.80
CA ALA A 24 -0.51 3.94 11.02
C ALA A 24 0.63 4.92 10.76
N GLY A 25 1.07 5.06 9.51
CA GLY A 25 2.13 6.00 9.15
C GLY A 25 3.52 5.58 9.60
N GLY A 26 3.75 4.29 9.87
CA GLY A 26 5.03 3.77 10.36
C GLY A 26 6.07 3.62 9.26
N LEU A 27 6.64 4.73 8.80
CA LEU A 27 7.63 4.72 7.70
C LEU A 27 8.90 3.96 8.03
N ASP A 28 9.27 3.86 9.30
CA ASP A 28 10.43 3.09 9.77
C ASP A 28 10.20 1.58 9.63
N ILE A 29 8.96 1.12 9.59
CA ILE A 29 8.61 -0.29 9.36
C ILE A 29 9.00 -0.73 7.95
N ILE A 30 9.10 0.21 7.00
CA ILE A 30 9.47 -0.10 5.63
C ILE A 30 10.79 -0.89 5.58
N ASP A 31 11.78 -0.53 6.39
CA ASP A 31 13.06 -1.25 6.41
C ASP A 31 12.95 -2.67 6.97
N GLU A 32 11.91 -2.98 7.73
CA GLU A 32 11.68 -4.32 8.26
C GLU A 32 10.98 -5.23 7.25
N ILE A 33 10.09 -4.69 6.42
CA ILE A 33 9.23 -5.49 5.53
C ILE A 33 9.66 -5.47 4.08
N TYR A 34 10.50 -4.51 3.64
CA TYR A 34 11.04 -4.47 2.29
C TYR A 34 12.49 -4.91 2.26
N ALA A 35 12.87 -5.63 1.21
CA ALA A 35 14.27 -5.96 0.97
C ALA A 35 15.09 -4.67 0.82
N PRO A 36 16.36 -4.67 1.26
CA PRO A 36 17.19 -3.45 1.19
C PRO A 36 17.25 -2.82 -0.20
N LYS A 37 17.26 -3.65 -1.24
CA LYS A 37 17.29 -3.16 -2.64
C LYS A 37 16.04 -2.41 -3.06
N LEU A 38 14.92 -2.58 -2.33
CA LEU A 38 13.63 -1.98 -2.67
C LEU A 38 13.17 -0.94 -1.65
N ALA A 39 13.73 -0.94 -0.45
CA ALA A 39 13.24 -0.11 0.65
C ALA A 39 13.22 1.39 0.32
N ASN A 40 14.28 1.92 -0.31
CA ASN A 40 14.33 3.33 -0.67
C ASN A 40 13.29 3.70 -1.71
N ALA A 41 13.11 2.85 -2.73
CA ALA A 41 12.08 3.07 -3.74
C ALA A 41 10.68 3.03 -3.10
N ALA A 42 10.44 2.06 -2.21
CA ALA A 42 9.17 1.97 -1.49
C ALA A 42 8.89 3.24 -0.69
N ARG A 43 9.88 3.74 0.05
CA ARG A 43 9.75 4.98 0.81
C ARG A 43 9.43 6.16 -0.10
N ASN A 44 10.03 6.20 -1.28
CA ASN A 44 9.84 7.31 -2.21
C ASN A 44 8.45 7.36 -2.84
N TRP A 45 7.71 6.26 -2.89
CA TRP A 45 6.31 6.32 -3.34
C TRP A 45 5.31 6.34 -2.18
N ILE A 46 5.63 5.73 -1.05
CA ILE A 46 4.71 5.68 0.11
C ILE A 46 4.68 7.03 0.85
N SER A 47 5.86 7.59 1.15
CA SER A 47 5.93 8.82 1.94
C SER A 47 5.20 10.00 1.29
N PRO A 48 5.35 10.27 -0.02
CA PRO A 48 4.58 11.35 -0.64
C PRO A 48 3.07 11.10 -0.62
N PHE A 49 2.64 9.85 -0.79
CA PHE A 49 1.23 9.51 -0.75
C PHE A 49 0.65 9.80 0.64
N LEU A 50 1.34 9.41 1.70
CA LEU A 50 0.89 9.67 3.06
C LEU A 50 0.95 11.17 3.42
N ALA A 51 1.85 11.92 2.81
CA ALA A 51 1.88 13.38 2.97
C ALA A 51 0.67 14.03 2.30
N SER A 52 0.24 13.50 1.17
CA SER A 52 -0.97 13.99 0.48
C SER A 52 -2.26 13.59 1.20
N PHE A 53 -2.28 12.38 1.75
CA PHE A 53 -3.45 11.78 2.40
C PHE A 53 -3.05 11.22 3.77
N PRO A 54 -2.80 12.10 4.76
CA PRO A 54 -2.26 11.64 6.06
C PRO A 54 -3.19 10.74 6.86
N ASP A 55 -4.48 10.77 6.58
CA ASP A 55 -5.47 9.89 7.20
C ASP A 55 -5.79 8.66 6.35
N THR A 56 -4.85 8.25 5.48
CA THR A 56 -5.01 7.06 4.63
C THR A 56 -5.49 5.86 5.47
N HIS A 57 -6.52 5.22 4.98
CA HIS A 57 -7.02 3.97 5.53
C HIS A 57 -7.23 2.97 4.40
N MET A 58 -6.49 1.87 4.46
CA MET A 58 -6.64 0.75 3.53
C MET A 58 -7.35 -0.40 4.21
N GLU A 59 -8.29 -0.99 3.49
CA GLU A 59 -9.03 -2.18 3.90
C GLU A 59 -8.58 -3.33 3.00
N ILE A 60 -8.23 -4.47 3.61
CA ILE A 60 -7.88 -5.68 2.85
C ILE A 60 -9.18 -6.39 2.53
N VAL A 61 -9.50 -6.51 1.23
CA VAL A 61 -10.66 -7.25 0.76
C VAL A 61 -10.31 -8.71 0.55
N ASP A 62 -9.21 -8.95 -0.18
CA ASP A 62 -8.70 -10.30 -0.44
C ASP A 62 -7.19 -10.31 -0.27
N LEU A 63 -6.66 -11.42 0.19
CA LEU A 63 -5.23 -11.63 0.29
C LEU A 63 -4.95 -13.09 -0.06
N ILE A 64 -4.29 -13.30 -1.19
CA ILE A 64 -4.09 -14.62 -1.78
C ILE A 64 -2.59 -14.86 -1.94
N ALA A 65 -2.10 -16.00 -1.49
CA ALA A 65 -0.68 -16.35 -1.59
C ALA A 65 -0.50 -17.70 -2.28
N GLU A 66 0.49 -17.75 -3.15
CA GLU A 66 0.94 -18.98 -3.80
C GLU A 66 2.44 -18.87 -4.02
N GLY A 67 3.20 -19.90 -3.63
CA GLY A 67 4.65 -19.85 -3.71
C GLY A 67 5.20 -18.67 -2.91
N ASP A 68 6.01 -17.84 -3.56
CA ASP A 68 6.59 -16.63 -2.98
C ASP A 68 5.77 -15.37 -3.28
N THR A 69 4.61 -15.52 -3.91
CA THR A 69 3.81 -14.38 -4.36
C THR A 69 2.59 -14.18 -3.49
N VAL A 70 2.32 -12.93 -3.15
CA VAL A 70 1.09 -12.52 -2.44
C VAL A 70 0.37 -11.50 -3.32
N VAL A 71 -0.93 -11.73 -3.54
CA VAL A 71 -1.79 -10.78 -4.23
C VAL A 71 -2.78 -10.21 -3.23
N GLY A 72 -2.84 -8.89 -3.15
CA GLY A 72 -3.80 -8.21 -2.30
C GLY A 72 -4.75 -7.35 -3.10
N ARG A 73 -6.03 -7.41 -2.74
CA ARG A 73 -7.03 -6.48 -3.23
C ARG A 73 -7.46 -5.60 -2.07
N PHE A 74 -7.43 -4.29 -2.29
CA PHE A 74 -7.62 -3.30 -1.23
C PHE A 74 -8.67 -2.26 -1.60
N LYS A 75 -9.24 -1.64 -0.59
CA LYS A 75 -10.05 -0.42 -0.73
C LYS A 75 -9.35 0.67 0.07
N CYS A 76 -9.06 1.80 -0.57
CA CYS A 76 -8.32 2.89 0.05
C CYS A 76 -9.20 4.13 0.20
N SER A 77 -9.11 4.78 1.37
CA SER A 77 -9.81 6.03 1.65
C SER A 77 -8.82 7.04 2.23
N GLY A 78 -9.11 8.32 2.06
CA GLY A 78 -8.27 9.37 2.62
C GLY A 78 -8.79 10.76 2.28
N THR A 79 -8.24 11.77 2.96
CA THR A 79 -8.59 13.18 2.75
C THR A 79 -7.40 13.91 2.11
N HIS A 80 -7.67 14.69 1.08
CA HIS A 80 -6.65 15.42 0.32
C HIS A 80 -6.22 16.66 1.08
N LEU A 81 -5.21 16.51 1.94
CA LEU A 81 -4.70 17.55 2.83
C LEU A 81 -3.31 18.07 2.43
N GLY A 82 -2.65 17.40 1.51
CA GLY A 82 -1.35 17.82 0.95
C GLY A 82 -1.38 17.76 -0.57
N GLU A 83 -0.43 18.44 -1.21
CA GLU A 83 -0.32 18.42 -2.68
C GLU A 83 -0.23 16.98 -3.18
N TRP A 84 -0.93 16.70 -4.29
CA TRP A 84 -0.93 15.39 -4.94
C TRP A 84 -0.95 15.55 -6.45
N ARG A 85 0.05 14.98 -7.12
CA ARG A 85 0.19 15.03 -8.59
C ARG A 85 0.10 16.46 -9.16
N GLY A 86 0.67 17.42 -8.46
CA GLY A 86 0.64 18.81 -8.86
C GLY A 86 -0.63 19.57 -8.48
N HIS A 87 -1.59 18.91 -7.83
CA HIS A 87 -2.84 19.55 -7.39
C HIS A 87 -2.74 19.94 -5.92
N ALA A 88 -3.00 21.20 -5.63
CA ALA A 88 -3.06 21.69 -4.25
C ALA A 88 -4.17 20.98 -3.48
N ALA A 89 -4.03 20.88 -2.17
CA ALA A 89 -4.99 20.22 -1.30
C ALA A 89 -6.41 20.77 -1.51
N THR A 90 -7.35 19.86 -1.79
CA THR A 90 -8.77 20.23 -1.98
C THR A 90 -9.56 20.16 -0.68
N GLY A 91 -9.07 19.48 0.33
CA GLY A 91 -9.80 19.16 1.55
C GLY A 91 -10.89 18.11 1.34
N ARG A 92 -11.05 17.59 0.13
CA ARG A 92 -12.07 16.59 -0.18
C ARG A 92 -11.59 15.19 0.19
N ARG A 93 -12.55 14.28 0.38
CA ARG A 93 -12.28 12.91 0.75
C ARG A 93 -12.60 11.96 -0.40
N PHE A 94 -11.70 11.00 -0.66
CA PHE A 94 -12.05 9.84 -1.48
C PHE A 94 -12.31 8.65 -0.56
N THR A 95 -13.21 7.76 -0.98
CA THR A 95 -13.61 6.60 -0.19
C THR A 95 -13.59 5.34 -1.02
N ARG A 96 -13.00 4.28 -0.46
CA ARG A 96 -13.03 2.91 -0.99
C ARG A 96 -12.63 2.81 -2.45
N VAL A 97 -11.54 3.48 -2.81
CA VAL A 97 -10.95 3.39 -4.15
C VAL A 97 -10.22 2.04 -4.27
N ASP A 98 -10.48 1.33 -5.36
CA ASP A 98 -9.90 0.01 -5.60
C ASP A 98 -8.40 0.07 -5.87
N GLU A 99 -7.68 -0.87 -5.28
CA GLU A 99 -6.25 -1.06 -5.47
C GLU A 99 -5.94 -2.55 -5.49
N VAL A 100 -5.00 -2.95 -6.32
CA VAL A 100 -4.48 -4.32 -6.31
C VAL A 100 -2.95 -4.27 -6.28
N GLY A 101 -2.34 -5.11 -5.45
CA GLY A 101 -0.90 -5.23 -5.37
C GLY A 101 -0.46 -6.68 -5.54
N ILE A 102 0.67 -6.88 -6.20
CA ILE A 102 1.32 -8.18 -6.35
C ILE A 102 2.71 -8.05 -5.77
N PHE A 103 3.00 -8.86 -4.76
CA PHE A 103 4.24 -8.78 -3.99
C PHE A 103 4.99 -10.10 -4.08
N ARG A 104 6.28 -10.04 -4.37
CA ARG A 104 7.15 -11.22 -4.27
C ARG A 104 7.95 -11.13 -2.98
N ILE A 105 7.90 -12.20 -2.20
CA ILE A 105 8.58 -12.27 -0.91
C ILE A 105 9.84 -13.12 -1.06
N GLU A 106 10.98 -12.59 -0.63
CA GLU A 106 12.26 -13.30 -0.57
C GLU A 106 12.88 -13.05 0.80
N ASP A 107 13.31 -14.11 1.46
CA ASP A 107 13.93 -14.03 2.79
C ASP A 107 13.12 -13.22 3.80
N GLY A 108 11.80 -13.40 3.76
CA GLY A 108 10.89 -12.75 4.70
C GLY A 108 10.63 -11.27 4.45
N ARG A 109 10.97 -10.76 3.26
CA ARG A 109 10.78 -9.34 2.91
C ARG A 109 10.25 -9.20 1.50
N ILE A 110 9.58 -8.08 1.25
CA ILE A 110 9.07 -7.74 -0.09
C ILE A 110 10.26 -7.36 -0.98
N ALA A 111 10.56 -8.20 -1.97
CA ALA A 111 11.67 -8.00 -2.89
C ALA A 111 11.25 -7.41 -4.22
N GLN A 112 9.99 -7.60 -4.61
CA GLN A 112 9.37 -6.99 -5.78
C GLN A 112 7.95 -6.61 -5.44
N ALA A 113 7.48 -5.50 -5.98
CA ALA A 113 6.11 -5.03 -5.79
C ALA A 113 5.61 -4.40 -7.07
N TRP A 114 4.39 -4.74 -7.44
CA TRP A 114 3.66 -4.13 -8.54
C TRP A 114 2.28 -3.79 -8.01
N SER A 115 1.76 -2.62 -8.37
CA SER A 115 0.43 -2.24 -7.94
C SER A 115 -0.29 -1.43 -9.02
N LEU A 116 -1.60 -1.49 -8.97
CA LEU A 116 -2.48 -0.71 -9.81
C LEU A 116 -3.63 -0.20 -8.95
N GLU A 117 -3.95 1.07 -9.13
CA GLU A 117 -5.07 1.69 -8.42
C GLU A 117 -6.00 2.39 -9.39
N ASP A 118 -7.25 2.59 -8.98
CA ASP A 118 -8.21 3.35 -9.77
C ASP A 118 -8.02 4.85 -9.55
N THR A 119 -6.96 5.38 -10.15
CA THR A 119 -6.60 6.80 -10.02
C THR A 119 -7.68 7.72 -10.56
N LEU A 120 -8.35 7.32 -11.64
CA LEU A 120 -9.42 8.13 -12.22
C LEU A 120 -10.56 8.33 -11.24
N ARG A 121 -10.97 7.28 -10.55
CA ARG A 121 -12.02 7.35 -9.54
C ARG A 121 -11.61 8.25 -8.37
N ARG A 122 -10.35 8.14 -7.93
CA ARG A 122 -9.85 9.04 -6.87
C ARG A 122 -9.93 10.49 -7.33
N MET A 123 -9.47 10.79 -8.54
CA MET A 123 -9.52 12.14 -9.09
C MET A 123 -10.95 12.66 -9.19
N ASP A 124 -11.89 11.84 -9.64
CA ASP A 124 -13.30 12.21 -9.73
C ASP A 124 -13.85 12.58 -8.35
N GLN A 125 -13.58 11.78 -7.34
CA GLN A 125 -14.06 12.02 -5.98
C GLN A 125 -13.44 13.29 -5.37
N LEU A 126 -12.20 13.60 -5.74
CA LEU A 126 -11.53 14.81 -5.28
C LEU A 126 -11.87 16.06 -6.11
N GLY A 127 -12.65 15.90 -7.18
CA GLY A 127 -13.02 17.01 -8.05
C GLY A 127 -11.85 17.52 -8.90
N LEU A 128 -10.89 16.64 -9.23
CA LEU A 128 -9.67 17.02 -9.96
C LEU A 128 -9.71 16.67 -11.44
N ARG A 129 -10.84 16.22 -11.92
CA ARG A 129 -10.96 15.79 -13.29
C ARG A 129 -11.54 16.84 -14.20
#